data_73c1c7c85cabe6514a3412e38e682f12
#
_entry.id   73c1c7c85cabe6514a3412e38e682f12
#
_cell.length_a   1.000
_cell.length_b   1.000
_cell.length_c   1.000
_cell.angle_alpha   90.00
_cell.angle_beta   90.00
_cell.angle_gamma   90.00
#
_symmetry.space_group_name_H-M   'P 1'
#
loop_
_entity.id
_entity.type
_entity.pdbx_description
1 polymer ?
#
loop_
_entity_poly.entity_id
_entity_poly.type
_entity_poly.pdbx_seq_one_letter_code
_entity_poly.pdbx_strand_id
1 'polypeptide(L)' 'MCLASIYKGIEQEEPSLKDIARLRITDDSVELETLFGEKTVLQGRIKEIDFMGSRVIIE' A
#
# COMPACT_ATOMS: atom_id res chain seq x y z
N MET A 1 8.47 10.31 -10.57
CA MET A 1 7.91 9.94 -9.29
C MET A 1 7.12 8.65 -9.41
N CYS A 2 7.34 7.71 -8.51
CA CYS A 2 6.68 6.41 -8.58
C CYS A 2 5.53 6.34 -7.60
N LEU A 3 4.38 5.88 -8.08
CA LEU A 3 3.23 5.62 -7.24
C LEU A 3 3.24 4.14 -6.89
N ALA A 4 2.81 3.83 -5.68
CA ALA A 4 2.85 2.46 -5.20
C ALA A 4 1.52 1.75 -5.40
N SER A 5 1.59 0.44 -5.49
CA SER A 5 0.41 -0.42 -5.50
C SER A 5 0.42 -1.26 -4.23
N ILE A 6 -0.75 -1.52 -3.70
CA ILE A 6 -0.89 -2.22 -2.43
C ILE A 6 -1.43 -3.62 -2.68
N TYR A 7 -0.74 -4.60 -2.12
CA TYR A 7 -1.14 -6.01 -2.20
C TYR A 7 -1.39 -6.54 -0.81
N LYS A 8 -2.44 -7.28 -0.64
CA LYS A 8 -2.74 -7.95 0.63
C LYS A 8 -2.28 -9.39 0.54
N GLY A 9 -1.02 -9.58 0.93
CA GLY A 9 -0.42 -10.90 0.87
C GLY A 9 0.46 -11.08 -0.35
N ILE A 10 1.47 -11.92 -0.20
CA ILE A 10 2.45 -12.15 -1.25
C ILE A 10 1.85 -12.81 -2.48
N GLU A 11 0.83 -13.63 -2.29
CA GLU A 11 0.24 -14.39 -3.38
C GLU A 11 -0.77 -13.63 -4.21
N GLN A 12 -1.10 -12.43 -3.81
CA GLN A 12 -2.08 -11.65 -4.56
C GLN A 12 -1.46 -11.18 -5.88
N GLU A 13 -2.12 -11.48 -6.98
CA GLU A 13 -1.60 -11.12 -8.30
C GLU A 13 -1.97 -9.71 -8.71
N GLU A 14 -3.13 -9.23 -8.27
CA GLU A 14 -3.58 -7.89 -8.60
C GLU A 14 -3.61 -7.02 -7.35
N PRO A 15 -3.26 -5.75 -7.48
CA PRO A 15 -3.25 -4.88 -6.31
C PRO A 15 -4.65 -4.56 -5.82
N SER A 16 -4.78 -4.45 -4.51
CA SER A 16 -6.02 -4.01 -3.90
C SER A 16 -6.25 -2.52 -4.14
N LEU A 17 -5.17 -1.75 -4.14
CA LEU A 17 -5.22 -0.31 -4.36
C LEU A 17 -4.04 0.09 -5.23
N LYS A 18 -4.25 1.12 -6.05
CA LYS A 18 -3.23 1.65 -6.94
C LYS A 18 -3.05 3.14 -6.73
N ASP A 19 -1.99 3.66 -7.34
CA ASP A 19 -1.71 5.09 -7.36
C ASP A 19 -1.59 5.70 -5.98
N ILE A 20 -0.94 4.97 -5.08
CA ILE A 20 -0.73 5.43 -3.72
C ILE A 20 0.43 6.40 -3.68
N ALA A 21 0.14 7.63 -3.29
CA ALA A 21 1.13 8.69 -3.22
C ALA A 21 1.68 8.86 -1.81
N ARG A 22 0.93 8.47 -0.79
CA ARG A 22 1.36 8.60 0.59
C ARG A 22 0.89 7.40 1.40
N LEU A 23 1.74 6.95 2.28
CA LEU A 23 1.45 5.85 3.16
C LEU A 23 1.88 6.25 4.56
N ARG A 24 0.96 6.13 5.52
CA ARG A 24 1.24 6.44 6.90
C ARG A 24 1.00 5.21 7.75
N ILE A 25 1.99 4.85 8.53
CA ILE A 25 1.92 3.66 9.38
C ILE A 25 1.52 4.10 10.79
N THR A 26 0.48 3.47 11.31
CA THR A 26 0.10 3.63 12.71
C THR A 26 0.28 2.28 13.41
N ASP A 27 -0.17 2.16 14.66
CA ASP A 27 0.13 0.98 15.46
C ASP A 27 -0.25 -0.34 14.77
N ASP A 28 -1.51 -0.45 14.38
CA ASP A 28 -2.02 -1.70 13.80
C ASP A 28 -2.60 -1.52 12.41
N SER A 29 -2.42 -0.35 11.83
CA SER A 29 -3.06 -0.08 10.56
C SER A 29 -2.16 0.78 9.68
N VAL A 30 -2.56 0.87 8.42
CA VAL A 30 -1.85 1.63 7.43
C VAL A 30 -2.85 2.55 6.74
N GLU A 31 -2.57 3.85 6.77
CA GLU A 31 -3.40 4.83 6.08
C GLU A 31 -2.78 5.11 4.71
N LEU A 32 -3.60 4.98 3.69
CA LEU A 32 -3.15 5.14 2.32
C LEU A 32 -3.86 6.33 1.68
N GLU A 33 -3.11 7.10 0.93
CA GLU A 33 -3.68 8.23 0.22
C GLU A 33 -3.28 8.13 -1.24
N THR A 34 -4.28 8.20 -2.12
CA THR A 34 -4.02 8.12 -3.54
C THR A 34 -3.56 9.46 -4.10
N LEU A 35 -3.06 9.42 -5.33
CA LEU A 35 -2.69 10.64 -6.05
C LEU A 35 -3.86 11.62 -6.14
N PHE A 36 -5.08 11.11 -6.12
CA PHE A 36 -6.28 11.93 -6.26
C PHE A 36 -6.82 12.44 -4.92
N GLY A 37 -6.13 12.13 -3.84
CA GLY A 37 -6.54 12.62 -2.52
C GLY A 37 -7.48 11.72 -1.75
N GLU A 38 -7.81 10.56 -2.31
CA GLU A 38 -8.66 9.60 -1.62
C GLU A 38 -7.88 8.88 -0.53
N LYS A 39 -8.50 8.67 0.62
CA LYS A 39 -7.85 8.02 1.75
C LYS A 39 -8.53 6.73 2.11
N THR A 40 -7.72 5.75 2.47
CA THR A 40 -8.19 4.44 2.88
C THR A 40 -7.33 3.97 4.04
N VAL A 41 -7.96 3.33 5.02
CA VAL A 41 -7.24 2.73 6.14
C VAL A 41 -7.40 1.22 6.06
N LEU A 42 -6.27 0.52 6.06
CA LEU A 42 -6.26 -0.94 6.07
C LEU A 42 -5.67 -1.43 7.37
N GLN A 43 -6.28 -2.46 7.94
CA GLN A 43 -5.76 -3.11 9.12
C GLN A 43 -4.64 -4.05 8.71
N GLY A 44 -3.57 -4.06 9.49
CA GLY A 44 -2.46 -4.96 9.24
C GLY A 44 -1.13 -4.26 9.31
N ARG A 45 -0.10 -5.01 8.97
CA ARG A 45 1.27 -4.50 9.02
C ARG A 45 1.92 -4.65 7.67
N ILE A 46 2.86 -3.77 7.39
CA ILE A 46 3.63 -3.86 6.16
C ILE A 46 4.58 -5.05 6.28
N LYS A 47 4.50 -5.92 5.30
CA LYS A 47 5.37 -7.09 5.25
C LYS A 47 6.59 -6.83 4.38
N GLU A 48 6.39 -6.16 3.26
CA GLU A 48 7.48 -5.93 2.32
C GLU A 48 7.21 -4.68 1.51
N ILE A 49 8.26 -3.92 1.25
CA ILE A 49 8.20 -2.79 0.34
C ILE A 49 9.22 -3.04 -0.77
N ASP A 50 8.75 -3.06 -2.00
CA ASP A 50 9.58 -3.30 -3.16
C ASP A 50 9.63 -2.01 -3.98
N PHE A 51 10.73 -1.29 -3.87
CA PHE A 51 10.87 -0.01 -4.57
C PHE A 51 11.09 -0.19 -6.07
N MET A 52 11.63 -1.31 -6.49
CA MET A 52 11.81 -1.56 -7.92
C MET A 52 10.49 -1.81 -8.62
N GLY A 53 9.62 -2.56 -7.97
CA GLY A 53 8.31 -2.85 -8.53
C GLY A 53 7.22 -1.90 -8.06
N SER A 54 7.57 -0.94 -7.21
CA SER A 54 6.63 0.01 -6.62
C SER A 54 5.45 -0.69 -5.97
N ARG A 55 5.76 -1.72 -5.18
CA ARG A 55 4.75 -2.54 -4.51
C ARG A 55 4.92 -2.50 -3.01
N VAL A 56 3.81 -2.47 -2.30
CA VAL A 56 3.79 -2.59 -0.85
C VAL A 56 2.89 -3.77 -0.50
N ILE A 57 3.43 -4.70 0.25
CA ILE A 57 2.69 -5.90 0.64
C ILE A 57 2.31 -5.79 2.10
N ILE A 58 1.02 -5.92 2.38
CA ILE A 58 0.48 -5.84 3.72
C ILE A 58 -0.06 -7.22 4.09
N GLU A 59 0.27 -7.68 5.27
CA GLU A 59 -0.26 -8.96 5.74
C GLU A 59 -1.52 -8.81 6.58
#